data_3f2037eafdde80fe6ab8751afe968e06
#
_entry.id   3f2037eafdde80fe6ab8751afe968e06
#
_cell.length_a   1.000
_cell.length_b   1.000
_cell.length_c   1.000
_cell.angle_alpha   90.00
_cell.angle_beta   90.00
_cell.angle_gamma   90.00
#
_symmetry.space_group_name_H-M   'P 1'
#
loop_
_entity.id
_entity.type
_entity.pdbx_description
1 polymer ?
#
loop_
_entity_poly.entity_id
_entity_poly.type
_entity_poly.pdbx_seq_one_letter_code
_entity_poly.pdbx_strand_id
1 'polypeptide(L)'
;YLVVSNSQYESLPALKYLKNLVMLEMFWTNTSDITPLRELTNLRHLNITYKRVRDAEADLDTLMHMTWLERLWISYNMYRDDQIEALKAALPDTQVQVIYTTDCVSQGWRNGSEEYFNMRDALHMYYLDDDSNHVYINPYTNQPSQYDDTDPFR
;
A
#
# COMPACT_ATOMS: atom_id res chain seq x y z
N TYR A 1 1.66 -10.81 -0.63
CA TYR A 1 0.94 -9.68 -0.03
C TYR A 1 1.47 -9.44 1.38
N LEU A 2 1.64 -8.18 1.78
CA LEU A 2 2.05 -7.82 3.14
C LEU A 2 1.39 -6.49 3.55
N VAL A 3 0.87 -6.45 4.76
CA VAL A 3 0.37 -5.24 5.42
C VAL A 3 1.20 -5.01 6.68
N VAL A 4 1.88 -3.86 6.75
CA VAL A 4 2.64 -3.40 7.93
C VAL A 4 2.15 -2.03 8.39
N SER A 5 0.92 -1.72 8.06
CA SER A 5 0.28 -0.45 8.34
C SER A 5 0.19 -0.16 9.83
N ASN A 6 0.14 1.12 10.17
CA ASN A 6 0.02 1.63 11.55
C ASN A 6 1.14 1.14 12.49
N SER A 7 2.35 0.94 11.95
CA SER A 7 3.49 0.42 12.69
C SER A 7 4.44 1.53 13.14
N GLN A 8 5.12 1.29 14.27
CA GLN A 8 6.07 2.23 14.85
C GLN A 8 7.53 1.94 14.43
N TYR A 9 7.75 0.96 13.57
CA TYR A 9 9.10 0.63 13.10
C TYR A 9 9.69 1.74 12.24
N GLU A 10 10.87 2.22 12.60
CA GLU A 10 11.58 3.27 11.84
C GLU A 10 12.28 2.72 10.59
N SER A 11 12.61 1.44 10.58
CA SER A 11 13.28 0.75 9.48
C SER A 11 12.81 -0.69 9.39
N LEU A 12 12.69 -1.20 8.16
CA LEU A 12 12.27 -2.55 7.84
C LEU A 12 13.27 -3.22 6.87
N PRO A 13 14.54 -3.39 7.27
CA PRO A 13 15.58 -3.90 6.36
C PRO A 13 15.31 -5.33 5.86
N ALA A 14 14.50 -6.11 6.59
CA ALA A 14 14.12 -7.46 6.20
C ALA A 14 13.20 -7.49 4.97
N LEU A 15 12.53 -6.38 4.62
CA LEU A 15 11.67 -6.31 3.42
C LEU A 15 12.42 -6.71 2.15
N LYS A 16 13.71 -6.36 2.03
CA LYS A 16 14.52 -6.70 0.85
C LYS A 16 14.59 -8.19 0.52
N TYR A 17 14.28 -9.07 1.48
CA TYR A 17 14.28 -10.52 1.28
C TYR A 17 12.94 -11.07 0.75
N LEU A 18 11.88 -10.27 0.76
CA LEU A 18 10.54 -10.68 0.33
C LEU A 18 10.38 -10.56 -1.20
N LYS A 19 11.25 -11.23 -1.96
CA LYS A 19 11.37 -11.11 -3.42
C LYS A 19 10.09 -11.44 -4.20
N ASN A 20 9.20 -12.24 -3.63
CA ASN A 20 7.93 -12.62 -4.25
C ASN A 20 6.77 -11.69 -3.88
N LEU A 21 7.04 -10.61 -3.16
CA LEU A 21 6.01 -9.67 -2.77
C LEU A 21 5.48 -8.91 -3.99
N VAL A 22 4.18 -8.93 -4.19
CA VAL A 22 3.46 -8.26 -5.28
C VAL A 22 2.79 -6.99 -4.81
N MET A 23 2.31 -6.99 -3.56
CA MET A 23 1.62 -5.86 -2.96
C MET A 23 2.11 -5.61 -1.54
N LEU A 24 2.36 -4.34 -1.22
CA LEU A 24 2.79 -3.88 0.10
C LEU A 24 1.97 -2.67 0.53
N GLU A 25 1.31 -2.79 1.69
CA GLU A 25 0.69 -1.67 2.37
C GLU A 25 1.53 -1.26 3.59
N MET A 26 1.99 -0.01 3.59
CA MET A 26 2.75 0.64 4.66
C MET A 26 2.06 1.94 5.12
N PHE A 27 0.74 1.92 5.16
CA PHE A 27 -0.07 3.07 5.54
C PHE A 27 0.20 3.47 7.00
N TRP A 28 0.39 4.77 7.22
CA TRP A 28 0.60 5.37 8.55
C TRP A 28 1.73 4.70 9.34
N THR A 29 2.92 4.65 8.75
CA THR A 29 4.10 4.06 9.39
C THR A 29 5.15 5.10 9.77
N ASN A 30 5.93 4.81 10.80
CA ASN A 30 7.12 5.60 11.14
C ASN A 30 8.35 5.23 10.30
N THR A 31 8.22 4.29 9.37
CA THR A 31 9.33 3.85 8.51
C THR A 31 9.84 5.02 7.68
N SER A 32 11.06 5.43 7.95
CA SER A 32 11.72 6.56 7.29
C SER A 32 12.68 6.14 6.19
N ASP A 33 13.17 4.90 6.23
CA ASP A 33 14.05 4.34 5.21
C ASP A 33 13.30 3.29 4.39
N ILE A 34 13.01 3.63 3.13
CA ILE A 34 12.37 2.74 2.16
C ILE A 34 13.34 2.18 1.12
N THR A 35 14.64 2.43 1.25
CA THR A 35 15.67 1.90 0.34
C THR A 35 15.57 0.37 0.13
N PRO A 36 15.23 -0.45 1.16
CA PRO A 36 15.05 -1.89 0.96
C PRO A 36 14.01 -2.28 -0.09
N LEU A 37 13.06 -1.39 -0.42
CA LEU A 37 12.02 -1.66 -1.43
C LEU A 37 12.59 -1.78 -2.85
N ARG A 38 13.76 -1.19 -3.13
CA ARG A 38 14.44 -1.33 -4.44
C ARG A 38 14.75 -2.79 -4.81
N GLU A 39 14.84 -3.65 -3.82
CA GLU A 39 15.12 -5.06 -4.00
C GLU A 39 13.87 -5.90 -4.36
N LEU A 40 12.67 -5.29 -4.30
CA LEU A 40 11.39 -5.97 -4.51
C LEU A 40 10.92 -5.83 -5.96
N THR A 41 11.65 -6.40 -6.90
CA THR A 41 11.39 -6.24 -8.34
C THR A 41 10.08 -6.88 -8.84
N ASN A 42 9.45 -7.73 -8.03
CA ASN A 42 8.12 -8.28 -8.29
C ASN A 42 6.98 -7.45 -7.69
N LEU A 43 7.30 -6.41 -6.89
CA LEU A 43 6.29 -5.54 -6.31
C LEU A 43 5.58 -4.76 -7.43
N ARG A 44 4.27 -4.77 -7.46
CA ARG A 44 3.43 -4.07 -8.44
C ARG A 44 2.62 -2.95 -7.80
N HIS A 45 2.19 -3.16 -6.55
CA HIS A 45 1.30 -2.23 -5.85
C HIS A 45 1.94 -1.84 -4.52
N LEU A 46 2.16 -0.53 -4.33
CA LEU A 46 2.78 0.04 -3.13
C LEU A 46 1.92 1.16 -2.57
N ASN A 47 1.46 0.99 -1.33
CA ASN A 47 0.79 2.04 -0.57
C ASN A 47 1.70 2.51 0.58
N ILE A 48 2.19 3.75 0.47
CA ILE A 48 2.98 4.43 1.52
C ILE A 48 2.31 5.70 2.02
N THR A 49 0.99 5.81 1.85
CA THR A 49 0.24 6.98 2.33
C THR A 49 0.46 7.20 3.83
N TYR A 50 0.65 8.46 4.22
CA TYR A 50 0.95 8.87 5.60
C TYR A 50 2.18 8.20 6.23
N LYS A 51 3.09 7.65 5.42
CA LYS A 51 4.42 7.27 5.89
C LYS A 51 5.15 8.52 6.39
N ARG A 52 5.93 8.38 7.46
CA ARG A 52 6.80 9.46 7.91
C ARG A 52 7.92 9.71 6.90
N VAL A 53 7.98 10.92 6.38
CA VAL A 53 9.08 11.37 5.51
C VAL A 53 10.10 12.11 6.36
N ARG A 54 11.32 11.60 6.45
CA ARG A 54 12.46 12.27 7.09
C ARG A 54 13.40 12.90 6.06
N ASP A 55 13.57 12.22 4.94
CA ASP A 55 14.38 12.64 3.82
C ASP A 55 13.58 12.39 2.53
N ALA A 56 12.99 13.46 2.01
CA ALA A 56 12.17 13.39 0.81
C ALA A 56 13.00 13.06 -0.45
N GLU A 57 14.27 13.48 -0.49
CA GLU A 57 15.13 13.22 -1.65
C GLU A 57 15.52 11.74 -1.70
N ALA A 58 15.88 11.14 -0.56
CA ALA A 58 16.19 9.70 -0.49
C ALA A 58 14.96 8.82 -0.78
N ASP A 59 13.77 9.21 -0.30
CA ASP A 59 12.52 8.53 -0.62
C ASP A 59 12.24 8.58 -2.12
N LEU A 60 12.29 9.77 -2.72
CA LEU A 60 12.01 9.98 -4.14
C LEU A 60 13.02 9.26 -5.02
N ASP A 61 14.31 9.33 -4.68
CA ASP A 61 15.34 8.56 -5.38
C ASP A 61 15.03 7.05 -5.35
N THR A 62 14.56 6.54 -4.21
CA THR A 62 14.12 5.15 -4.11
C THR A 62 12.92 4.86 -5.01
N LEU A 63 11.87 5.67 -4.92
CA LEU A 63 10.63 5.46 -5.68
C LEU A 63 10.84 5.58 -7.19
N MET A 64 11.62 6.57 -7.64
CA MET A 64 11.91 6.79 -9.06
C MET A 64 12.69 5.64 -9.71
N HIS A 65 13.41 4.84 -8.92
CA HIS A 65 14.08 3.64 -9.40
C HIS A 65 13.14 2.44 -9.55
N MET A 66 11.94 2.48 -8.96
CA MET A 66 10.99 1.35 -8.96
C MET A 66 10.06 1.39 -10.19
N THR A 67 10.65 1.45 -11.39
CA THR A 67 9.93 1.59 -12.67
C THR A 67 9.04 0.39 -13.03
N TRP A 68 9.12 -0.70 -12.26
CA TRP A 68 8.28 -1.87 -12.41
C TRP A 68 6.95 -1.81 -11.65
N LEU A 69 6.72 -0.72 -10.85
CA LEU A 69 5.45 -0.51 -10.17
C LEU A 69 4.33 -0.23 -11.18
N GLU A 70 3.18 -0.83 -10.95
CA GLU A 70 1.93 -0.54 -11.66
C GLU A 70 1.15 0.57 -10.96
N ARG A 71 1.12 0.55 -9.62
CA ARG A 71 0.41 1.55 -8.80
C ARG A 71 1.22 1.97 -7.59
N LEU A 72 1.16 3.27 -7.30
CA LEU A 72 1.78 3.88 -6.13
C LEU A 72 0.80 4.86 -5.48
N TRP A 73 0.49 4.67 -4.20
CA TRP A 73 -0.30 5.60 -3.40
C TRP A 73 0.58 6.37 -2.44
N ILE A 74 0.50 7.69 -2.51
CA ILE A 74 1.19 8.65 -1.65
C ILE A 74 0.20 9.68 -1.11
N SER A 75 0.53 10.37 -0.01
CA SER A 75 -0.28 11.49 0.48
C SER A 75 0.26 12.82 -0.04
N TYR A 76 -0.63 13.78 -0.28
CA TYR A 76 -0.31 15.11 -0.81
C TYR A 76 0.71 15.89 0.02
N ASN A 77 0.79 15.62 1.33
CA ASN A 77 1.65 16.30 2.29
C ASN A 77 3.01 15.60 2.50
N MET A 78 3.29 14.53 1.77
CA MET A 78 4.57 13.81 1.87
C MET A 78 5.69 14.51 1.11
N TYR A 79 5.37 15.09 -0.03
CA TYR A 79 6.33 15.72 -0.95
C TYR A 79 5.76 17.05 -1.46
N ARG A 80 6.64 17.93 -1.95
CA ARG A 80 6.21 19.15 -2.63
C ARG A 80 5.60 18.85 -4.01
N ASP A 81 4.80 19.76 -4.54
CA ASP A 81 4.14 19.57 -5.83
C ASP A 81 5.14 19.33 -6.98
N ASP A 82 6.26 20.07 -6.98
CA ASP A 82 7.33 19.90 -7.99
C ASP A 82 7.99 18.50 -7.89
N GLN A 83 8.13 17.96 -6.69
CA GLN A 83 8.65 16.62 -6.44
C GLN A 83 7.66 15.52 -6.87
N ILE A 84 6.38 15.74 -6.64
CA ILE A 84 5.32 14.81 -7.08
C ILE A 84 5.27 14.75 -8.61
N GLU A 85 5.36 15.90 -9.28
CA GLU A 85 5.39 15.94 -10.75
C GLU A 85 6.66 15.28 -11.31
N ALA A 86 7.82 15.49 -10.68
CA ALA A 86 9.06 14.81 -11.06
C ALA A 86 8.96 13.28 -10.86
N LEU A 87 8.33 12.84 -9.77
CA LEU A 87 8.07 11.41 -9.52
C LEU A 87 7.18 10.79 -10.60
N LYS A 88 6.08 11.46 -10.94
CA LYS A 88 5.18 11.01 -12.03
C LYS A 88 5.90 10.95 -13.37
N ALA A 89 6.74 11.93 -13.67
CA ALA A 89 7.54 11.98 -14.91
C ALA A 89 8.57 10.84 -14.98
N ALA A 90 9.15 10.45 -13.83
CA ALA A 90 10.09 9.33 -13.74
C ALA A 90 9.41 7.96 -13.83
N LEU A 91 8.12 7.88 -13.56
CA LEU A 91 7.32 6.65 -13.53
C LEU A 91 6.15 6.72 -14.53
N PRO A 92 6.40 6.82 -15.84
CA PRO A 92 5.35 7.06 -16.84
C PRO A 92 4.35 5.90 -16.96
N ASP A 93 4.76 4.69 -16.63
CA ASP A 93 3.92 3.48 -16.70
C ASP A 93 3.27 3.14 -15.34
N THR A 94 3.54 3.92 -14.29
CA THR A 94 2.98 3.73 -12.95
C THR A 94 1.81 4.68 -12.72
N GLN A 95 0.68 4.17 -12.29
CA GLN A 95 -0.41 5.00 -11.80
C GLN A 95 -0.05 5.57 -10.41
N VAL A 96 0.48 6.79 -10.37
CA VAL A 96 0.76 7.50 -9.11
C VAL A 96 -0.49 8.22 -8.65
N GLN A 97 -1.08 7.75 -7.55
CA GLN A 97 -2.28 8.33 -6.94
C GLN A 97 -1.91 9.13 -5.70
N VAL A 98 -2.27 10.42 -5.71
CA VAL A 98 -2.07 11.33 -4.58
C VAL A 98 -3.35 11.40 -3.75
N ILE A 99 -3.25 11.09 -2.47
CA ILE A 99 -4.37 11.12 -1.53
C ILE A 99 -4.39 12.46 -0.80
N TYR A 100 -5.50 13.18 -0.90
CA TYR A 100 -5.66 14.54 -0.39
C TYR A 100 -6.40 14.63 0.94
N THR A 101 -6.95 13.54 1.43
CA THR A 101 -7.69 13.50 2.70
C THR A 101 -6.96 12.65 3.74
N THR A 102 -7.29 12.84 5.01
CA THR A 102 -6.82 12.00 6.11
C THR A 102 -7.47 10.61 6.11
N ASP A 103 -8.53 10.44 5.33
CA ASP A 103 -9.25 9.19 5.17
C ASP A 103 -8.78 8.46 3.90
N CYS A 104 -7.74 7.65 4.03
CA CYS A 104 -7.28 6.81 2.93
C CYS A 104 -8.30 5.73 2.56
N VAL A 105 -9.26 5.44 3.43
CA VAL A 105 -10.32 4.46 3.19
C VAL A 105 -11.26 4.96 2.11
N SER A 106 -11.63 6.25 2.12
CA SER A 106 -12.58 6.84 1.18
C SER A 106 -11.97 7.20 -0.19
N GLN A 107 -10.66 7.16 -0.34
CA GLN A 107 -9.96 7.71 -1.52
C GLN A 107 -9.32 6.65 -2.43
N GLY A 108 -9.86 5.47 -2.46
CA GLY A 108 -9.57 4.55 -3.56
C GLY A 108 -8.61 3.40 -3.29
N TRP A 109 -7.76 3.42 -2.24
CA TRP A 109 -6.98 2.23 -1.92
C TRP A 109 -7.90 1.14 -1.36
N ARG A 110 -8.61 1.44 -0.25
CA ARG A 110 -9.43 0.43 0.44
C ARG A 110 -10.82 0.26 -0.15
N ASN A 111 -11.42 1.32 -0.70
CA ASN A 111 -12.81 1.31 -1.15
C ASN A 111 -12.99 1.29 -2.66
N GLY A 112 -11.95 1.19 -3.46
CA GLY A 112 -12.11 1.31 -4.90
C GLY A 112 -11.08 0.56 -5.71
N SER A 113 -10.10 -0.11 -5.08
CA SER A 113 -9.10 -0.85 -5.84
C SER A 113 -9.36 -2.35 -5.78
N GLU A 114 -9.46 -2.97 -6.95
CA GLU A 114 -9.55 -4.41 -7.09
C GLU A 114 -8.39 -5.12 -6.40
N GLU A 115 -7.21 -4.53 -6.46
CA GLU A 115 -5.99 -5.06 -5.86
C GLU A 115 -6.11 -5.17 -4.33
N TYR A 116 -6.74 -4.19 -3.69
CA TYR A 116 -6.97 -4.25 -2.25
C TYR A 116 -7.93 -5.39 -1.88
N PHE A 117 -9.00 -5.58 -2.62
CA PHE A 117 -9.92 -6.67 -2.37
C PHE A 117 -9.28 -8.04 -2.63
N ASN A 118 -8.52 -8.18 -3.71
CA ASN A 118 -7.78 -9.41 -4.00
C ASN A 118 -6.73 -9.71 -2.91
N MET A 119 -6.06 -8.68 -2.38
CA MET A 119 -5.14 -8.83 -1.25
C MET A 119 -5.89 -9.31 0.00
N ARG A 120 -7.04 -8.73 0.33
CA ARG A 120 -7.84 -9.13 1.49
C ARG A 120 -8.25 -10.59 1.40
N ASP A 121 -8.76 -11.00 0.25
CA ASP A 121 -9.16 -12.39 0.04
C ASP A 121 -7.96 -13.34 0.19
N ALA A 122 -6.81 -12.99 -0.38
CA ALA A 122 -5.58 -13.79 -0.29
C ALA A 122 -5.01 -13.88 1.15
N LEU A 123 -5.22 -12.86 1.96
CA LEU A 123 -4.77 -12.80 3.35
C LEU A 123 -5.86 -13.22 4.35
N HIS A 124 -7.01 -13.67 3.86
CA HIS A 124 -8.18 -13.99 4.69
C HIS A 124 -8.58 -12.83 5.63
N MET A 125 -8.36 -11.59 5.19
CA MET A 125 -8.76 -10.39 5.94
C MET A 125 -10.22 -10.09 5.66
N TYR A 126 -11.01 -9.94 6.70
CA TYR A 126 -12.41 -9.52 6.56
C TYR A 126 -12.63 -8.10 7.06
N TYR A 127 -13.67 -7.49 6.55
CA TYR A 127 -14.21 -6.24 7.07
C TYR A 127 -15.36 -6.58 8.01
N LEU A 128 -15.29 -6.08 9.23
CA LEU A 128 -16.49 -5.93 10.01
C LEU A 128 -17.19 -4.70 9.46
N ASP A 129 -18.34 -4.85 8.81
CA ASP A 129 -19.28 -3.77 8.75
C ASP A 129 -19.87 -3.58 10.16
N ASP A 130 -20.51 -2.42 10.39
CA ASP A 130 -21.03 -2.04 11.72
C ASP A 130 -22.03 -3.04 12.32
N ASP A 131 -22.49 -4.02 11.55
CA ASP A 131 -23.50 -4.99 11.93
C ASP A 131 -22.96 -6.39 12.28
N SER A 132 -21.66 -6.62 12.21
CA SER A 132 -20.92 -7.84 12.64
C SER A 132 -21.45 -9.20 12.17
N ASN A 133 -22.40 -9.24 11.22
CA ASN A 133 -23.08 -10.45 10.77
C ASN A 133 -23.03 -10.71 9.26
N HIS A 134 -22.34 -9.87 8.48
CA HIS A 134 -22.37 -10.00 7.03
C HIS A 134 -21.14 -10.71 6.48
N VAL A 135 -21.40 -11.72 5.67
CA VAL A 135 -20.39 -12.30 4.78
C VAL A 135 -19.96 -11.22 3.82
N TYR A 136 -18.70 -10.80 3.92
CA TYR A 136 -18.15 -9.86 2.99
C TYR A 136 -18.16 -10.45 1.57
N ILE A 137 -18.77 -9.74 0.63
CA ILE A 137 -18.78 -10.09 -0.80
C ILE A 137 -17.72 -9.25 -1.50
N ASN A 138 -16.76 -9.88 -2.14
CA ASN A 138 -15.82 -9.18 -3.00
C ASN A 138 -16.58 -8.60 -4.20
N PRO A 139 -16.63 -7.27 -4.39
CA PRO A 139 -17.45 -6.65 -5.43
C PRO A 139 -16.97 -6.94 -6.86
N TYR A 140 -15.73 -7.41 -7.03
CA TYR A 140 -15.14 -7.72 -8.32
C TYR A 140 -15.37 -9.17 -8.75
N THR A 141 -15.32 -10.09 -7.81
CA THR A 141 -15.53 -11.52 -8.08
C THR A 141 -16.97 -11.95 -7.83
N ASN A 142 -17.74 -11.14 -7.09
CA ASN A 142 -19.09 -11.45 -6.59
C ASN A 142 -19.14 -12.78 -5.81
N GLN A 143 -18.03 -13.13 -5.16
CA GLN A 143 -17.94 -14.32 -4.32
C GLN A 143 -17.84 -13.91 -2.86
N PRO A 144 -18.37 -14.70 -1.93
CA PRO A 144 -18.08 -14.52 -0.52
C PRO A 144 -16.58 -14.60 -0.32
N SER A 145 -16.02 -13.66 0.45
CA SER A 145 -14.67 -13.82 0.98
C SER A 145 -14.62 -15.16 1.72
N GLN A 146 -13.64 -15.98 1.45
CA GLN A 146 -13.47 -17.28 2.12
C GLN A 146 -13.04 -17.01 3.54
N TYR A 147 -14.01 -16.69 4.36
CA TYR A 147 -13.83 -16.44 5.77
C TYR A 147 -13.76 -17.76 6.52
N ASP A 148 -12.67 -17.98 7.21
CA ASP A 148 -12.52 -19.08 8.17
C ASP A 148 -12.80 -18.54 9.59
N ASP A 149 -13.82 -19.07 10.25
CA ASP A 149 -14.16 -18.75 11.65
C ASP A 149 -13.02 -19.05 12.65
N THR A 150 -11.94 -19.64 12.17
CA THR A 150 -10.74 -19.95 12.95
C THR A 150 -9.68 -18.85 12.94
N ASP A 151 -9.99 -17.65 12.39
CA ASP A 151 -9.05 -16.54 12.34
C ASP A 151 -8.56 -16.18 13.75
N PRO A 152 -7.24 -16.32 14.01
CA PRO A 152 -6.66 -16.05 15.33
C PRO A 152 -6.61 -14.57 15.70
N PHE A 153 -6.98 -13.67 14.79
CA PHE A 153 -6.96 -12.22 14.97
C PHE A 153 -8.35 -11.61 15.19
N ARG A 154 -9.34 -12.44 15.45
CA ARG A 154 -10.71 -12.03 15.75
C ARG A 154 -10.84 -11.44 17.17
#